data_45b54e119d6fdbd2d7023bca6bfa63fc
#
_entry.id   45b54e119d6fdbd2d7023bca6bfa63fc
#
_cell.length_a   1.000
_cell.length_b   1.000
_cell.length_c   1.000
_cell.angle_alpha   90.00
_cell.angle_beta   90.00
_cell.angle_gamma   90.00
#
_symmetry.space_group_name_H-M   'P 1'
#
loop_
_entity.id
_entity.type
_entity.pdbx_description
1 polymer ?
#
loop_
_entity_poly.entity_id
_entity_poly.type
_entity_poly.pdbx_seq_one_letter_code
_entity_poly.pdbx_strand_id
1 'polypeptide(L)'
;MAKSVNKHVPPQTFQGDVMIAPIPAWLGIKLDESAKEIPLSKAGMLVLAEGEVTGHHHAFRPVYFRDDGLARELMTEAPAIAATLPKLYEYKEGLEALIAKRIVRADARELFIGFLDVPAESPPLTHEEHGACTIDPGLHFVMRKREWTAKDQRIVAD
;
A
#
# COMPACT_ATOMS: atom_id res chain seq x y z
N MET A 1 28.63 22.58 -13.83
CA MET A 1 27.38 22.93 -13.17
C MET A 1 26.63 21.67 -12.79
N ALA A 2 26.40 21.46 -11.53
CA ALA A 2 25.68 20.28 -11.08
C ALA A 2 24.25 20.34 -11.64
N LYS A 3 23.86 19.33 -12.39
CA LYS A 3 22.45 19.22 -12.79
C LYS A 3 21.63 19.13 -11.51
N SER A 4 20.66 20.01 -11.37
CA SER A 4 19.65 19.84 -10.33
C SER A 4 19.05 18.46 -10.49
N VAL A 5 19.22 17.62 -9.45
CA VAL A 5 18.53 16.35 -9.40
C VAL A 5 17.05 16.68 -9.52
N ASN A 6 16.42 16.21 -10.57
CA ASN A 6 14.99 16.39 -10.72
C ASN A 6 14.30 15.60 -9.61
N LYS A 7 14.01 16.27 -8.50
CA LYS A 7 13.31 15.71 -7.35
C LYS A 7 11.81 15.60 -7.66
N HIS A 8 11.49 15.15 -8.88
CA HIS A 8 10.12 14.90 -9.22
C HIS A 8 9.55 13.82 -8.32
N VAL A 9 8.53 14.17 -7.56
CA VAL A 9 7.79 13.19 -6.78
C VAL A 9 6.89 12.45 -7.76
N PRO A 10 7.04 11.13 -7.91
CA PRO A 10 6.18 10.36 -8.79
C PRO A 10 4.72 10.52 -8.38
N PRO A 11 3.78 10.41 -9.33
CA PRO A 11 2.37 10.62 -9.03
C PRO A 11 1.86 9.61 -8.02
N GLN A 12 1.08 10.11 -7.06
CA GLN A 12 0.40 9.30 -6.07
C GLN A 12 -0.81 8.61 -6.71
N THR A 13 -1.11 7.41 -6.24
CA THR A 13 -2.32 6.68 -6.61
C THR A 13 -3.31 6.73 -5.47
N PHE A 14 -4.56 7.04 -5.79
CA PHE A 14 -5.64 7.09 -4.81
C PHE A 14 -6.71 6.06 -5.15
N GLN A 15 -7.15 5.34 -4.13
CA GLN A 15 -8.36 4.52 -4.21
C GLN A 15 -9.18 4.84 -2.95
N GLY A 16 -10.28 5.60 -3.12
CA GLY A 16 -11.05 6.09 -1.99
C GLY A 16 -10.19 6.89 -1.01
N ASP A 17 -10.18 6.49 0.24
CA ASP A 17 -9.41 7.13 1.30
C ASP A 17 -7.96 6.62 1.43
N VAL A 18 -7.55 5.70 0.57
CA VAL A 18 -6.19 5.15 0.59
C VAL A 18 -5.34 5.84 -0.46
N MET A 19 -4.16 6.29 -0.05
CA MET A 19 -3.14 6.84 -0.92
C MET A 19 -1.93 5.92 -0.94
N ILE A 20 -1.42 5.64 -2.14
CA ILE A 20 -0.19 4.89 -2.35
C ILE A 20 0.78 5.77 -3.13
N ALA A 21 1.96 5.97 -2.59
CA ALA A 21 2.98 6.81 -3.20
C ALA A 21 4.29 6.05 -3.36
N PRO A 22 4.91 6.07 -4.56
CA PRO A 22 6.22 5.45 -4.74
C PRO A 22 7.29 6.18 -3.91
N ILE A 23 8.25 5.41 -3.44
CA ILE A 23 9.42 5.96 -2.73
C ILE A 23 10.55 6.10 -3.75
N PRO A 24 10.92 7.33 -4.12
CA PRO A 24 12.02 7.52 -5.07
C PRO A 24 13.33 6.97 -4.54
N ALA A 25 14.14 6.38 -5.43
CA ALA A 25 15.42 5.80 -5.06
C ALA A 25 16.38 6.82 -4.41
N TRP A 26 16.27 8.10 -4.77
CA TRP A 26 17.13 9.15 -4.22
C TRP A 26 16.86 9.46 -2.73
N LEU A 27 15.74 8.99 -2.17
CA LEU A 27 15.46 9.10 -0.73
C LEU A 27 16.35 8.18 0.10
N GLY A 28 16.86 7.10 -0.49
CA GLY A 28 17.73 6.16 0.19
C GLY A 28 17.02 5.31 1.26
N ILE A 29 15.71 5.23 1.22
CA ILE A 29 14.92 4.43 2.16
C ILE A 29 14.83 3.00 1.64
N LYS A 30 15.29 2.06 2.46
CA LYS A 30 15.25 0.63 2.13
C LYS A 30 14.73 -0.13 3.34
N LEU A 31 13.95 -1.17 3.07
CA LEU A 31 13.54 -2.10 4.11
C LEU A 31 14.75 -2.85 4.63
N ASP A 32 14.82 -3.03 5.93
CA ASP A 32 15.84 -3.84 6.59
C ASP A 32 15.18 -4.92 7.46
N GLU A 33 15.98 -5.64 8.23
CA GLU A 33 15.52 -6.74 9.08
C GLU A 33 14.59 -6.30 10.22
N SER A 34 14.50 -5.01 10.51
CA SER A 34 13.55 -4.47 11.49
C SER A 34 12.15 -4.30 10.91
N ALA A 35 12.00 -4.35 9.58
CA ALA A 35 10.70 -4.29 8.94
C ALA A 35 9.93 -5.59 9.18
N LYS A 36 8.67 -5.46 9.61
CA LYS A 36 7.82 -6.61 9.92
C LYS A 36 6.77 -6.78 8.84
N GLU A 37 6.78 -7.93 8.18
CA GLU A 37 5.77 -8.25 7.19
C GLU A 37 4.41 -8.43 7.85
N ILE A 38 3.39 -7.77 7.29
CA ILE A 38 2.00 -7.91 7.73
C ILE A 38 1.41 -9.14 7.04
N PRO A 39 0.84 -10.08 7.81
CA PRO A 39 0.31 -11.31 7.22
C PRO A 39 -0.89 -11.07 6.32
N LEU A 40 -1.10 -11.97 5.38
CA LEU A 40 -2.31 -12.00 4.56
C LEU A 40 -3.53 -12.31 5.42
N SER A 41 -4.70 -11.90 4.92
CA SER A 41 -5.98 -12.27 5.54
C SER A 41 -6.22 -13.78 5.44
N LYS A 42 -7.23 -14.28 6.16
CA LYS A 42 -7.64 -15.69 6.08
C LYS A 42 -8.04 -16.10 4.67
N ALA A 43 -8.52 -15.16 3.87
CA ALA A 43 -8.88 -15.40 2.47
C ALA A 43 -7.70 -15.32 1.50
N GLY A 44 -6.48 -15.11 2.01
CA GLY A 44 -5.28 -15.02 1.17
C GLY A 44 -5.09 -13.68 0.49
N MET A 45 -5.77 -12.63 0.95
CA MET A 45 -5.66 -11.29 0.40
C MET A 45 -4.68 -10.45 1.21
N LEU A 46 -3.98 -9.53 0.54
CA LEU A 46 -3.27 -8.46 1.23
C LEU A 46 -4.21 -7.26 1.40
N VAL A 47 -4.70 -7.04 2.62
CA VAL A 47 -5.60 -5.95 2.94
C VAL A 47 -4.79 -4.74 3.38
N LEU A 48 -4.92 -3.61 2.68
CA LEU A 48 -4.27 -2.36 3.06
C LEU A 48 -5.09 -1.58 4.08
N ALA A 49 -6.39 -1.55 3.89
CA ALA A 49 -7.30 -0.83 4.79
C ALA A 49 -8.71 -1.39 4.68
N GLU A 50 -9.45 -1.25 5.77
CA GLU A 50 -10.85 -1.63 5.86
C GLU A 50 -11.66 -0.41 6.27
N GLY A 51 -12.82 -0.20 5.62
CA GLY A 51 -13.72 0.88 5.97
C GLY A 51 -14.41 0.61 7.31
N GLU A 52 -14.39 1.58 8.22
CA GLU A 52 -14.98 1.43 9.56
C GLU A 52 -16.49 1.24 9.53
N VAL A 53 -17.15 1.87 8.57
CA VAL A 53 -18.62 1.88 8.48
C VAL A 53 -19.13 0.77 7.57
N THR A 54 -18.47 0.54 6.44
CA THR A 54 -18.94 -0.37 5.39
C THR A 54 -18.32 -1.75 5.46
N GLY A 55 -17.16 -1.89 6.11
CA GLY A 55 -16.39 -3.12 6.09
C GLY A 55 -15.77 -3.44 4.74
N HIS A 56 -15.81 -2.51 3.77
CA HIS A 56 -15.18 -2.68 2.48
C HIS A 56 -13.64 -2.68 2.59
N HIS A 57 -12.99 -3.41 1.72
CA HIS A 57 -11.54 -3.61 1.79
C HIS A 57 -10.82 -3.06 0.57
N HIS A 58 -9.75 -2.30 0.82
CA HIS A 58 -8.72 -2.03 -0.18
C HIS A 58 -7.73 -3.19 -0.10
N ALA A 59 -7.72 -4.05 -1.11
CA ALA A 59 -6.97 -5.29 -1.03
C ALA A 59 -6.42 -5.73 -2.38
N PHE A 60 -5.23 -6.37 -2.31
CA PHE A 60 -4.71 -7.14 -3.43
C PHE A 60 -5.19 -8.58 -3.28
N ARG A 61 -5.87 -9.05 -4.30
CA ARG A 61 -6.40 -10.41 -4.36
C ARG A 61 -5.50 -11.26 -5.26
N PRO A 62 -5.32 -12.54 -4.93
CA PRO A 62 -4.60 -13.41 -5.84
C PRO A 62 -5.30 -13.46 -7.20
N VAL A 63 -4.50 -13.63 -8.26
CA VAL A 63 -5.07 -13.76 -9.61
C VAL A 63 -5.84 -15.07 -9.71
N TYR A 64 -7.12 -14.95 -10.00
CA TYR A 64 -8.01 -16.10 -10.07
C TYR A 64 -8.09 -16.70 -11.46
N PHE A 65 -8.01 -18.01 -11.51
CA PHE A 65 -8.62 -18.76 -12.56
C PHE A 65 -10.06 -19.06 -12.14
N ARG A 66 -10.94 -18.34 -12.61
CA ARG A 66 -12.40 -18.45 -12.80
C ARG A 66 -13.29 -19.24 -11.83
N ASP A 67 -12.79 -19.92 -10.83
CA ASP A 67 -13.62 -20.64 -9.86
C ASP A 67 -13.01 -20.48 -8.48
N ASP A 68 -13.79 -19.96 -7.58
CA ASP A 68 -13.31 -19.55 -6.25
C ASP A 68 -12.74 -20.71 -5.43
N GLY A 69 -13.23 -21.92 -5.64
CA GLY A 69 -12.71 -23.13 -5.00
C GLY A 69 -11.35 -23.54 -5.55
N LEU A 70 -11.18 -23.44 -6.85
CA LEU A 70 -9.94 -23.85 -7.54
C LEU A 70 -8.80 -22.89 -7.25
N ALA A 71 -9.08 -21.60 -7.13
CA ALA A 71 -8.04 -20.60 -6.82
C ALA A 71 -7.44 -20.80 -5.42
N ARG A 72 -8.25 -21.23 -4.46
CA ARG A 72 -7.77 -21.49 -3.10
C ARG A 72 -6.86 -22.72 -3.05
N GLU A 73 -7.19 -23.77 -3.79
CA GLU A 73 -6.34 -24.95 -3.93
C GLU A 73 -5.03 -24.64 -4.64
N LEU A 74 -5.11 -23.89 -5.74
CA LEU A 74 -3.93 -23.49 -6.50
C LEU A 74 -2.97 -22.62 -5.70
N MET A 75 -3.47 -21.76 -4.86
CA MET A 75 -2.61 -20.95 -3.99
C MET A 75 -1.89 -21.78 -2.93
N THR A 76 -2.52 -22.84 -2.44
CA THR A 76 -1.91 -23.74 -1.49
C THR A 76 -0.84 -24.63 -2.17
N GLU A 77 -1.08 -25.02 -3.41
CA GLU A 77 -0.21 -25.92 -4.18
C GLU A 77 0.83 -25.19 -5.04
N ALA A 78 0.60 -23.92 -5.36
CA ALA A 78 1.48 -23.15 -6.24
C ALA A 78 2.02 -21.89 -5.53
N PRO A 79 3.11 -22.00 -4.76
CA PRO A 79 3.73 -20.86 -4.06
C PRO A 79 4.08 -19.70 -4.99
N ALA A 80 4.29 -19.97 -6.28
CA ALA A 80 4.61 -18.95 -7.28
C ALA A 80 3.48 -17.94 -7.48
N ILE A 81 2.22 -18.34 -7.28
CA ILE A 81 1.06 -17.44 -7.41
C ILE A 81 0.98 -16.49 -6.22
N ALA A 82 1.21 -17.00 -5.02
CA ALA A 82 1.28 -16.15 -3.81
C ALA A 82 2.44 -15.15 -3.88
N ALA A 83 3.53 -15.51 -4.56
CA ALA A 83 4.69 -14.62 -4.72
C ALA A 83 4.40 -13.41 -5.62
N THR A 84 3.30 -13.40 -6.39
CA THR A 84 2.90 -12.23 -7.20
C THR A 84 2.20 -11.15 -6.39
N LEU A 85 1.73 -11.46 -5.18
CA LEU A 85 1.12 -10.46 -4.31
C LEU A 85 2.17 -9.51 -3.76
N PRO A 86 1.85 -8.21 -3.66
CA PRO A 86 2.71 -7.30 -2.91
C PRO A 86 2.84 -7.72 -1.45
N LYS A 87 3.88 -7.23 -0.81
CA LYS A 87 4.08 -7.41 0.63
C LYS A 87 3.98 -6.07 1.34
N LEU A 88 3.28 -6.06 2.44
CA LEU A 88 3.10 -4.87 3.28
C LEU A 88 3.92 -5.03 4.55
N TYR A 89 4.66 -3.98 4.91
CA TYR A 89 5.56 -4.00 6.06
C TYR A 89 5.24 -2.88 7.03
N GLU A 90 5.28 -3.19 8.31
CA GLU A 90 5.39 -2.20 9.37
C GLU A 90 6.88 -1.89 9.58
N TYR A 91 7.26 -0.62 9.41
CA TYR A 91 8.66 -0.22 9.47
C TYR A 91 8.79 1.19 10.05
N LYS A 92 9.02 1.26 11.36
CA LYS A 92 9.07 2.54 12.09
C LYS A 92 10.21 3.45 11.64
N GLU A 93 11.38 2.89 11.40
CA GLU A 93 12.55 3.67 10.98
C GLU A 93 12.32 4.31 9.61
N GLY A 94 11.66 3.61 8.71
CA GLY A 94 11.27 4.14 7.41
C GLY A 94 10.27 5.28 7.53
N LEU A 95 9.27 5.16 8.39
CA LEU A 95 8.32 6.23 8.65
C LEU A 95 9.02 7.47 9.22
N GLU A 96 9.90 7.31 10.18
CA GLU A 96 10.66 8.42 10.75
C GLU A 96 11.56 9.09 9.70
N ALA A 97 12.14 8.31 8.79
CA ALA A 97 12.91 8.85 7.68
C ALA A 97 12.04 9.68 6.72
N LEU A 98 10.82 9.22 6.41
CA LEU A 98 9.88 9.98 5.59
C LEU A 98 9.46 11.29 6.26
N ILE A 99 9.27 11.27 7.58
CA ILE A 99 8.93 12.47 8.35
C ILE A 99 10.12 13.43 8.38
N ALA A 100 11.33 12.93 8.60
CA ALA A 100 12.55 13.74 8.61
C ALA A 100 12.79 14.44 7.26
N LYS A 101 12.43 13.79 6.18
CA LYS A 101 12.52 14.33 4.81
C LYS A 101 11.31 15.16 4.40
N ARG A 102 10.36 15.34 5.29
CA ARG A 102 9.10 16.11 5.09
C ARG A 102 8.23 15.57 3.97
N ILE A 103 8.32 14.28 3.68
CA ILE A 103 7.42 13.58 2.76
C ILE A 103 6.10 13.27 3.46
N VAL A 104 6.17 12.84 4.72
CA VAL A 104 5.03 12.60 5.59
C VAL A 104 5.05 13.62 6.73
N ARG A 105 3.90 14.20 7.04
CA ARG A 105 3.78 15.14 8.14
C ARG A 105 3.83 14.42 9.48
N ALA A 106 4.52 15.01 10.44
CA ALA A 106 4.63 14.44 11.79
C ALA A 106 3.26 14.25 12.47
N ASP A 107 2.31 15.12 12.17
CA ASP A 107 0.93 15.06 12.71
C ASP A 107 0.03 14.05 11.98
N ALA A 108 0.55 13.38 10.96
CA ALA A 108 -0.17 12.39 10.18
C ALA A 108 0.28 10.95 10.46
N ARG A 109 1.07 10.72 11.51
CA ARG A 109 1.59 9.37 11.85
C ARG A 109 0.49 8.33 11.98
N GLU A 110 -0.63 8.70 12.57
CA GLU A 110 -1.77 7.81 12.80
C GLU A 110 -2.46 7.37 11.51
N LEU A 111 -2.22 8.09 10.42
CA LEU A 111 -2.77 7.76 9.10
C LEU A 111 -1.86 6.84 8.31
N PHE A 112 -0.63 6.65 8.75
CA PHE A 112 0.34 5.82 8.05
C PHE A 112 0.00 4.35 8.21
N ILE A 113 -0.10 3.64 7.09
CA ILE A 113 -0.47 2.23 7.07
C ILE A 113 0.79 1.36 7.03
N GLY A 114 1.70 1.63 6.11
CA GLY A 114 2.92 0.84 6.00
C GLY A 114 3.67 1.05 4.69
N PHE A 115 4.68 0.21 4.49
CA PHE A 115 5.48 0.17 3.27
C PHE A 115 5.02 -1.01 2.43
N LEU A 116 4.80 -0.77 1.15
CA LEU A 116 4.31 -1.75 0.21
C LEU A 116 5.40 -2.06 -0.82
N ASP A 117 5.81 -3.30 -0.88
CA ASP A 117 6.75 -3.78 -1.91
C ASP A 117 5.97 -4.51 -2.99
N VAL A 118 5.93 -3.93 -4.17
CA VAL A 118 5.13 -4.41 -5.29
C VAL A 118 6.01 -5.15 -6.29
N PRO A 119 5.76 -6.44 -6.52
CA PRO A 119 6.52 -7.20 -7.52
C PRO A 119 6.13 -6.83 -8.96
N ALA A 120 6.95 -7.25 -9.92
CA ALA A 120 6.76 -6.92 -11.34
C ALA A 120 5.40 -7.36 -11.90
N GLU A 121 4.84 -8.45 -11.39
CA GLU A 121 3.58 -9.02 -11.87
C GLU A 121 2.48 -9.01 -10.81
N SER A 122 2.31 -7.87 -10.14
CA SER A 122 1.30 -7.72 -9.11
C SER A 122 -0.11 -7.64 -9.71
N PRO A 123 -1.11 -8.27 -9.07
CA PRO A 123 -2.50 -7.99 -9.39
C PRO A 123 -2.85 -6.54 -8.99
N PRO A 124 -3.94 -5.98 -9.55
CA PRO A 124 -4.36 -4.64 -9.18
C PRO A 124 -4.90 -4.57 -7.74
N LEU A 125 -4.86 -3.38 -7.17
CA LEU A 125 -5.55 -3.08 -5.93
C LEU A 125 -7.05 -2.96 -6.19
N THR A 126 -7.87 -3.69 -5.45
CA THR A 126 -9.32 -3.72 -5.63
C THR A 126 -10.07 -3.17 -4.42
N HIS A 127 -11.27 -2.68 -4.67
CA HIS A 127 -12.21 -2.24 -3.65
C HIS A 127 -13.63 -2.47 -4.17
N GLU A 128 -14.58 -2.74 -3.28
CA GLU A 128 -15.96 -3.09 -3.66
C GLU A 128 -16.71 -1.96 -4.39
N GLU A 129 -16.39 -0.69 -4.08
CA GLU A 129 -17.04 0.48 -4.67
C GLU A 129 -16.15 1.27 -5.61
N HIS A 130 -14.84 1.24 -5.40
CA HIS A 130 -13.89 2.01 -6.20
C HIS A 130 -13.30 1.15 -7.32
N GLY A 131 -12.91 1.81 -8.41
CA GLY A 131 -12.26 1.10 -9.51
C GLY A 131 -10.92 0.50 -9.12
N ALA A 132 -10.56 -0.61 -9.76
CA ALA A 132 -9.28 -1.25 -9.57
C ALA A 132 -8.14 -0.33 -10.01
N CYS A 133 -7.03 -0.34 -9.27
CA CYS A 133 -5.85 0.47 -9.55
C CYS A 133 -4.62 -0.41 -9.75
N THR A 134 -3.93 -0.22 -10.86
CA THR A 134 -2.63 -0.86 -11.08
C THR A 134 -1.55 -0.05 -10.37
N ILE A 135 -0.76 -0.73 -9.54
CA ILE A 135 0.35 -0.11 -8.80
C ILE A 135 1.65 -0.58 -9.44
N ASP A 136 2.52 0.37 -9.76
CA ASP A 136 3.81 0.08 -10.39
C ASP A 136 4.71 -0.76 -9.49
N PRO A 137 5.60 -1.60 -10.06
CA PRO A 137 6.57 -2.34 -9.26
C PRO A 137 7.48 -1.40 -8.44
N GLY A 138 7.92 -1.88 -7.30
CA GLY A 138 8.83 -1.17 -6.42
C GLY A 138 8.28 -0.88 -5.05
N LEU A 139 9.03 -0.12 -4.28
CA LEU A 139 8.69 0.22 -2.91
C LEU A 139 7.82 1.48 -2.87
N HIS A 140 6.73 1.39 -2.14
CA HIS A 140 5.76 2.47 -1.94
C HIS A 140 5.50 2.65 -0.44
N PHE A 141 4.92 3.78 -0.06
CA PHE A 141 4.28 3.91 1.23
C PHE A 141 2.78 4.10 1.08
N VAL A 142 2.03 3.70 2.09
CA VAL A 142 0.58 3.69 2.07
C VAL A 142 0.05 4.46 3.26
N MET A 143 -0.88 5.35 3.01
CA MET A 143 -1.52 6.20 4.03
C MET A 143 -3.01 6.29 3.80
N ARG A 144 -3.76 6.62 4.86
CA ARG A 144 -5.13 7.10 4.73
C ARG A 144 -5.14 8.60 4.49
N LYS A 145 -6.09 9.07 3.70
CA LYS A 145 -6.34 10.51 3.52
C LYS A 145 -7.12 11.05 4.71
N ARG A 146 -6.86 12.31 5.04
CA ARG A 146 -7.73 13.07 5.93
C ARG A 146 -8.72 13.88 5.14
N GLU A 147 -9.94 13.94 5.66
CA GLU A 147 -10.93 14.89 5.22
C GLU A 147 -10.82 16.15 6.10
N TRP A 148 -10.62 17.28 5.46
CA TRP A 148 -10.62 18.57 6.15
C TRP A 148 -12.03 19.14 6.16
N THR A 149 -12.59 19.32 7.35
CA THR A 149 -13.81 20.11 7.52
C THR A 149 -13.45 21.47 8.11
N ALA A 150 -14.39 22.40 8.11
CA ALA A 150 -14.16 23.75 8.63
C ALA A 150 -13.73 23.79 10.12
N LYS A 151 -13.88 22.69 10.86
CA LYS A 151 -13.61 22.63 12.30
C LYS A 151 -12.67 21.55 12.76
N ASP A 152 -12.51 20.47 12.02
CA ASP A 152 -11.72 19.33 12.45
C ASP A 152 -11.21 18.49 11.28
N GLN A 153 -10.25 17.64 11.60
CA GLN A 153 -9.76 16.62 10.70
C GLN A 153 -10.36 15.29 11.13
N ARG A 154 -10.77 14.48 10.17
CA ARG A 154 -11.19 13.12 10.44
C ARG A 154 -10.74 12.19 9.32
N ILE A 155 -10.62 10.91 9.63
CA ILE A 155 -10.33 9.89 8.65
C ILE A 155 -11.55 9.72 7.77
N VAL A 156 -11.34 9.71 6.45
CA VAL A 156 -12.43 9.51 5.49
C VAL A 156 -12.97 8.09 5.64
N ALA A 157 -14.28 7.94 5.82
CA ALA A 157 -14.93 6.65 5.89
C ALA A 157 -15.26 6.15 4.48
N ASP A 158 -14.81 4.96 4.19
CA ASP A 158 -15.04 4.29 2.89
C ASP A 158 -16.10 3.20 3.00
#